data_e12d1540162bd6452fb398d8dea5bb7f
#
_entry.id   e12d1540162bd6452fb398d8dea5bb7f
#
_cell.length_a   1.000
_cell.length_b   1.000
_cell.length_c   1.000
_cell.angle_alpha   90.00
_cell.angle_beta   90.00
_cell.angle_gamma   90.00
#
_symmetry.space_group_name_H-M   'P 1'
#
loop_
_entity.id
_entity.type
_entity.pdbx_description
1 polymer ?
#
loop_
_entity_poly.entity_id
_entity_poly.type
_entity_poly.pdbx_seq_one_letter_code
_entity_poly.pdbx_strand_id
1 'polypeptide(L)'
;MIVDANLLLYAVDTESPFHARARDWLNSQLNGNQSVGLPWQSLGAFLRIVTRQGISEQPSTPAEAWKTIEDWLECDVAWVPTPTERHAEILGELVQRYQLRGNLIPDAQLAALAIEHGVEVCSADTDFARFTEIRWHNPLAED
;
A
#
# COMPACT_ATOMS: atom_id res chain seq x y z
N MET A 1 2.58 -10.11 -2.17
CA MET A 1 2.86 -8.66 -2.34
C MET A 1 2.34 -7.87 -1.16
N ILE A 2 2.88 -6.68 -0.94
CA ILE A 2 2.34 -5.70 0.01
C ILE A 2 1.93 -4.47 -0.81
N VAL A 3 0.71 -3.97 -0.57
CA VAL A 3 0.12 -2.88 -1.35
C VAL A 3 0.25 -1.56 -0.61
N ASP A 4 0.81 -0.56 -1.27
CA ASP A 4 0.91 0.80 -0.74
C ASP A 4 -0.44 1.54 -0.84
N ALA A 5 -0.67 2.47 0.06
CA ALA A 5 -1.92 3.24 0.13
C ALA A 5 -2.29 3.97 -1.15
N ASN A 6 -1.31 4.46 -1.92
CA ASN A 6 -1.61 5.20 -3.16
C ASN A 6 -2.41 4.36 -4.15
N LEU A 7 -2.10 3.06 -4.27
CA LEU A 7 -2.84 2.17 -5.17
C LEU A 7 -4.28 1.94 -4.69
N LEU A 8 -4.48 1.86 -3.38
CA LEU A 8 -5.81 1.74 -2.79
C LEU A 8 -6.64 3.01 -3.03
N LEU A 9 -6.00 4.17 -2.89
CA LEU A 9 -6.63 5.45 -3.12
C LEU A 9 -7.08 5.61 -4.57
N TYR A 10 -6.19 5.33 -5.53
CA TYR A 10 -6.53 5.42 -6.95
C TYR A 10 -7.63 4.42 -7.34
N ALA A 11 -7.66 3.25 -6.71
CA ALA A 11 -8.68 2.24 -6.99
C ALA A 11 -10.09 2.69 -6.61
N VAL A 12 -10.22 3.69 -5.74
CA VAL A 12 -11.51 4.22 -5.24
C VAL A 12 -11.82 5.62 -5.77
N ASP A 13 -10.80 6.43 -6.03
CA ASP A 13 -10.96 7.82 -6.47
C ASP A 13 -11.33 7.90 -7.96
N THR A 14 -12.63 8.08 -8.24
CA THR A 14 -13.15 8.15 -9.61
C THR A 14 -12.66 9.37 -10.39
N GLU A 15 -12.14 10.39 -9.71
CA GLU A 15 -11.60 11.60 -10.34
C GLU A 15 -10.13 11.42 -10.77
N SER A 16 -9.45 10.38 -10.26
CA SER A 16 -8.05 10.13 -10.62
C SER A 16 -7.91 9.63 -12.06
N PRO A 17 -6.91 10.12 -12.82
CA PRO A 17 -6.62 9.57 -14.14
C PRO A 17 -6.12 8.12 -14.07
N PHE A 18 -5.69 7.65 -12.89
CA PHE A 18 -5.23 6.28 -12.66
C PHE A 18 -6.32 5.35 -12.16
N HIS A 19 -7.55 5.86 -11.96
CA HIS A 19 -8.63 5.11 -11.32
C HIS A 19 -8.92 3.77 -11.99
N ALA A 20 -9.22 3.78 -13.27
CA ALA A 20 -9.61 2.55 -13.99
C ALA A 20 -8.49 1.49 -13.91
N ARG A 21 -7.25 1.91 -14.12
CA ARG A 21 -6.10 1.01 -14.13
C ARG A 21 -5.82 0.43 -12.74
N ALA A 22 -5.87 1.26 -11.71
CA ALA A 22 -5.67 0.82 -10.33
C ALA A 22 -6.80 -0.10 -9.86
N ARG A 23 -8.04 0.28 -10.14
CA ARG A 23 -9.22 -0.53 -9.80
C ARG A 23 -9.13 -1.92 -10.44
N ASP A 24 -8.87 -1.98 -11.74
CA ASP A 24 -8.82 -3.23 -12.47
C ASP A 24 -7.66 -4.12 -11.99
N TRP A 25 -6.51 -3.51 -11.73
CA TRP A 25 -5.36 -4.21 -11.16
C TRP A 25 -5.68 -4.79 -9.78
N LEU A 26 -6.22 -3.98 -8.87
CA LEU A 26 -6.53 -4.42 -7.51
C LEU A 26 -7.57 -5.54 -7.51
N ASN A 27 -8.64 -5.37 -8.29
CA ASN A 27 -9.68 -6.40 -8.41
C ASN A 27 -9.09 -7.71 -8.98
N SER A 28 -8.22 -7.62 -9.96
CA SER A 28 -7.53 -8.79 -10.53
C SER A 28 -6.69 -9.51 -9.48
N GLN A 29 -5.96 -8.77 -8.65
CA GLN A 29 -5.13 -9.36 -7.60
C GLN A 29 -5.98 -10.01 -6.50
N LEU A 30 -7.02 -9.32 -6.04
CA LEU A 30 -7.89 -9.82 -4.96
C LEU A 30 -8.72 -11.04 -5.38
N ASN A 31 -8.95 -11.22 -6.67
CA ASN A 31 -9.63 -12.40 -7.22
C ASN A 31 -8.67 -13.45 -7.79
N GLY A 32 -7.37 -13.24 -7.61
CA GLY A 32 -6.34 -14.14 -8.10
C GLY A 32 -5.94 -15.21 -7.10
N ASN A 33 -4.75 -15.78 -7.30
CA ASN A 33 -4.25 -16.92 -6.53
C ASN A 33 -3.06 -16.55 -5.61
N GLN A 34 -2.51 -15.36 -5.75
CA GLN A 34 -1.38 -14.91 -4.93
C GLN A 34 -1.89 -14.08 -3.76
N SER A 35 -1.24 -14.21 -2.61
CA SER A 35 -1.61 -13.46 -1.42
C SER A 35 -1.39 -11.96 -1.62
N VAL A 36 -2.36 -11.17 -1.16
CA VAL A 36 -2.36 -9.71 -1.23
C VAL A 36 -2.27 -9.16 0.19
N GLY A 37 -1.14 -8.59 0.54
CA GLY A 37 -0.90 -8.01 1.86
C GLY A 37 -1.42 -6.58 1.94
N LEU A 38 -2.31 -6.33 2.89
CA LEU A 38 -2.89 -5.02 3.16
C LEU A 38 -2.51 -4.60 4.59
N PRO A 39 -1.31 -4.04 4.79
CA PRO A 39 -0.90 -3.66 6.15
C PRO A 39 -1.73 -2.50 6.69
N TRP A 40 -1.92 -2.45 8.00
CA TRP A 40 -2.70 -1.38 8.62
C TRP A 40 -2.14 0.01 8.34
N GLN A 41 -0.85 0.13 8.10
CA GLN A 41 -0.25 1.38 7.65
C GLN A 41 -0.88 1.89 6.35
N SER A 42 -1.08 0.99 5.37
CA SER A 42 -1.72 1.32 4.09
C SER A 42 -3.22 1.57 4.26
N LEU A 43 -3.89 0.71 5.01
CA LEU A 43 -5.34 0.84 5.26
C LEU A 43 -5.66 2.10 6.06
N GLY A 44 -4.83 2.44 7.06
CA GLY A 44 -5.01 3.65 7.85
C GLY A 44 -4.80 4.92 7.04
N ALA A 45 -3.78 4.96 6.19
CA ALA A 45 -3.56 6.08 5.29
C ALA A 45 -4.71 6.24 4.29
N PHE A 46 -5.21 5.14 3.74
CA PHE A 46 -6.40 5.14 2.89
C PHE A 46 -7.59 5.75 3.61
N LEU A 47 -7.93 5.27 4.81
CA LEU A 47 -9.04 5.81 5.61
C LEU A 47 -8.92 7.30 5.85
N ARG A 48 -7.72 7.73 6.27
CA ARG A 48 -7.47 9.13 6.59
C ARG A 48 -7.72 10.04 5.39
N ILE A 49 -7.30 9.62 4.22
CA ILE A 49 -7.37 10.45 3.02
C ILE A 49 -8.77 10.44 2.39
N VAL A 50 -9.41 9.27 2.26
CA VAL A 50 -10.73 9.19 1.59
C VAL A 50 -11.86 9.82 2.43
N THR A 51 -11.69 9.90 3.75
CA THR A 51 -12.69 10.51 4.64
C THR A 51 -12.43 11.99 4.88
N ARG A 52 -11.34 12.55 4.33
CA ARG A 52 -10.92 13.92 4.60
C ARG A 52 -11.83 14.92 3.91
N GLN A 53 -12.49 15.76 4.69
CA GLN A 53 -13.36 16.83 4.19
C GLN A 53 -12.53 17.97 3.61
N GLY A 54 -13.04 18.59 2.53
CA GLY A 54 -12.44 19.78 1.93
C GLY A 54 -11.38 19.54 0.87
N ILE A 55 -11.00 18.30 0.60
CA ILE A 55 -10.01 17.95 -0.44
C ILE A 55 -10.68 17.36 -1.68
N SER A 56 -11.69 16.53 -1.48
CA SER A 56 -12.52 15.98 -2.57
C SER A 56 -13.88 16.64 -2.54
N GLU A 57 -14.51 16.77 -3.72
CA GLU A 57 -15.88 17.24 -3.81
C GLU A 57 -16.87 16.27 -3.14
N GLN A 58 -16.51 14.99 -3.10
CA GLN A 58 -17.34 13.92 -2.52
C GLN A 58 -16.49 12.98 -1.68
N PRO A 59 -16.09 13.40 -0.47
CA PRO A 59 -15.35 12.50 0.41
C PRO A 59 -16.23 11.33 0.83
N SER A 60 -15.63 10.16 0.98
CA SER A 60 -16.33 8.99 1.52
C SER A 60 -16.74 9.24 2.96
N THR A 61 -17.92 8.74 3.35
CA THR A 61 -18.26 8.70 4.76
C THR A 61 -17.38 7.65 5.46
N PRO A 62 -17.15 7.76 6.79
CA PRO A 62 -16.44 6.73 7.52
C PRO A 62 -17.01 5.32 7.33
N ALA A 63 -18.35 5.21 7.29
CA ALA A 63 -19.00 3.91 7.08
C ALA A 63 -18.71 3.33 5.69
N GLU A 64 -18.78 4.16 4.64
CA GLU A 64 -18.46 3.73 3.28
C GLU A 64 -17.00 3.29 3.15
N ALA A 65 -16.08 4.08 3.68
CA ALA A 65 -14.65 3.78 3.64
C ALA A 65 -14.33 2.48 4.40
N TRP A 66 -14.94 2.29 5.55
CA TRP A 66 -14.76 1.07 6.35
C TRP A 66 -15.33 -0.15 5.62
N LYS A 67 -16.49 -0.02 5.00
CA LYS A 67 -17.09 -1.11 4.20
C LYS A 67 -16.17 -1.54 3.06
N THR A 68 -15.51 -0.58 2.42
CA THR A 68 -14.53 -0.88 1.36
C THR A 68 -13.38 -1.74 1.91
N ILE A 69 -12.85 -1.37 3.08
CA ILE A 69 -11.78 -2.15 3.73
C ILE A 69 -12.27 -3.55 4.09
N GLU A 70 -13.47 -3.67 4.66
CA GLU A 70 -14.04 -4.99 5.00
C GLU A 70 -14.14 -5.87 3.76
N ASP A 71 -14.62 -5.32 2.64
CA ASP A 71 -14.76 -6.07 1.39
C ASP A 71 -13.40 -6.56 0.89
N TRP A 72 -12.36 -5.72 0.97
CA TRP A 72 -11.01 -6.16 0.60
C TRP A 72 -10.50 -7.29 1.50
N LEU A 73 -10.67 -7.13 2.82
CA LEU A 73 -10.18 -8.11 3.80
C LEU A 73 -10.94 -9.43 3.77
N GLU A 74 -12.17 -9.44 3.24
CA GLU A 74 -12.96 -10.65 3.08
C GLU A 74 -12.51 -11.52 1.90
N CYS A 75 -11.73 -10.97 0.97
CA CYS A 75 -11.18 -11.76 -0.13
C CYS A 75 -10.22 -12.82 0.40
N ASP A 76 -10.32 -14.03 -0.14
CA ASP A 76 -9.56 -15.20 0.35
C ASP A 76 -8.05 -14.98 0.36
N VAL A 77 -7.54 -14.24 -0.62
CA VAL A 77 -6.10 -13.99 -0.76
C VAL A 77 -5.59 -12.83 0.07
N ALA A 78 -6.49 -12.04 0.67
CA ALA A 78 -6.11 -10.88 1.47
C ALA A 78 -5.58 -11.29 2.85
N TRP A 79 -4.54 -10.62 3.29
CA TRP A 79 -3.98 -10.79 4.63
C TRP A 79 -3.39 -9.49 5.14
N VAL A 80 -3.18 -9.40 6.44
CA VAL A 80 -2.62 -8.20 7.07
C VAL A 80 -1.21 -8.52 7.56
N PRO A 81 -0.16 -8.16 6.81
CA PRO A 81 1.20 -8.32 7.30
C PRO A 81 1.47 -7.41 8.48
N THR A 82 2.09 -7.96 9.51
CA THR A 82 2.45 -7.22 10.72
C THR A 82 3.96 -7.29 10.94
N PRO A 83 4.53 -6.31 11.66
CA PRO A 83 5.95 -6.37 12.02
C PRO A 83 6.27 -7.66 12.78
N THR A 84 7.39 -8.27 12.41
CA THR A 84 7.94 -9.45 13.10
C THR A 84 8.96 -9.02 14.14
N GLU A 85 9.52 -9.98 14.85
CA GLU A 85 10.63 -9.74 15.80
C GLU A 85 11.89 -9.17 15.12
N ARG A 86 12.00 -9.33 13.79
CA ARG A 86 13.10 -8.80 13.00
C ARG A 86 12.92 -7.34 12.56
N HIS A 87 11.77 -6.76 12.82
CA HIS A 87 11.41 -5.44 12.28
C HIS A 87 12.39 -4.35 12.72
N ALA A 88 12.74 -4.30 14.00
CA ALA A 88 13.65 -3.28 14.54
C ALA A 88 15.01 -3.32 13.83
N GLU A 89 15.57 -4.50 13.65
CA GLU A 89 16.85 -4.67 12.97
C GLU A 89 16.76 -4.24 11.50
N ILE A 90 15.77 -4.72 10.79
CA ILE A 90 15.62 -4.46 9.35
C ILE A 90 15.32 -2.98 9.09
N LEU A 91 14.35 -2.42 9.81
CA LEU A 91 14.01 -1.00 9.66
C LEU A 91 15.18 -0.10 10.03
N GLY A 92 15.86 -0.39 11.14
CA GLY A 92 17.02 0.38 11.58
C GLY A 92 18.15 0.38 10.55
N GLU A 93 18.40 -0.76 9.92
CA GLU A 93 19.41 -0.88 8.87
C GLU A 93 19.05 -0.06 7.63
N LEU A 94 17.78 -0.08 7.19
CA LEU A 94 17.33 0.73 6.06
C LEU A 94 17.45 2.23 6.35
N VAL A 95 17.00 2.66 7.52
CA VAL A 95 17.03 4.08 7.91
C VAL A 95 18.46 4.61 7.92
N GLN A 96 19.38 3.86 8.47
CA GLN A 96 20.79 4.26 8.57
C GLN A 96 21.52 4.17 7.24
N ARG A 97 21.32 3.09 6.49
CA ARG A 97 21.98 2.89 5.20
C ARG A 97 21.63 3.98 4.20
N TYR A 98 20.36 4.35 4.11
CA TYR A 98 19.88 5.33 3.14
C TYR A 98 19.74 6.74 3.71
N GLN A 99 20.10 6.95 4.97
CA GLN A 99 19.98 8.25 5.67
C GLN A 99 18.58 8.84 5.51
N LEU A 100 17.57 8.02 5.80
CA LEU A 100 16.18 8.38 5.58
C LEU A 100 15.64 9.37 6.60
N ARG A 101 14.83 10.31 6.13
CA ARG A 101 14.20 11.36 6.94
C ARG A 101 12.75 11.60 6.49
N GLY A 102 11.92 12.04 7.42
CA GLY A 102 10.59 12.58 7.12
C GLY A 102 9.71 11.59 6.37
N ASN A 103 9.23 12.00 5.21
CA ASN A 103 8.28 11.25 4.41
C ASN A 103 8.81 9.93 3.83
N LEU A 104 10.12 9.70 3.91
CA LEU A 104 10.72 8.44 3.48
C LEU A 104 10.64 7.35 4.54
N ILE A 105 10.32 7.70 5.78
CA ILE A 105 10.18 6.73 6.87
C ILE A 105 9.00 5.77 6.65
N PRO A 106 7.78 6.25 6.29
CA PRO A 106 6.70 5.31 5.95
C PRO A 106 7.06 4.32 4.84
N ASP A 107 7.80 4.77 3.81
CA ASP A 107 8.26 3.90 2.74
C ASP A 107 9.22 2.83 3.26
N ALA A 108 10.14 3.21 4.15
CA ALA A 108 11.06 2.27 4.79
C ALA A 108 10.31 1.23 5.63
N GLN A 109 9.23 1.63 6.30
CA GLN A 109 8.40 0.71 7.07
C GLN A 109 7.73 -0.34 6.18
N LEU A 110 7.21 0.06 5.02
CA LEU A 110 6.65 -0.90 4.05
C LEU A 110 7.74 -1.80 3.48
N ALA A 111 8.90 -1.24 3.14
CA ALA A 111 10.04 -2.02 2.65
C ALA A 111 10.49 -3.05 3.68
N ALA A 112 10.55 -2.67 4.96
CA ALA A 112 10.89 -3.58 6.05
C ALA A 112 9.91 -4.74 6.15
N LEU A 113 8.59 -4.46 6.09
CA LEU A 113 7.57 -5.53 6.08
C LEU A 113 7.77 -6.48 4.91
N ALA A 114 8.05 -5.94 3.73
CA ALA A 114 8.27 -6.76 2.54
C ALA A 114 9.47 -7.69 2.70
N ILE A 115 10.56 -7.20 3.27
CA ILE A 115 11.76 -8.00 3.56
C ILE A 115 11.43 -9.08 4.59
N GLU A 116 10.76 -8.71 5.68
CA GLU A 116 10.41 -9.63 6.77
C GLU A 116 9.56 -10.80 6.29
N HIS A 117 8.63 -10.53 5.37
CA HIS A 117 7.69 -11.53 4.88
C HIS A 117 8.10 -12.14 3.53
N GLY A 118 9.22 -11.71 2.96
CA GLY A 118 9.74 -12.27 1.71
C GLY A 118 8.88 -12.00 0.49
N VAL A 119 8.23 -10.83 0.43
CA VAL A 119 7.30 -10.46 -0.65
C VAL A 119 7.71 -9.13 -1.29
N GLU A 120 7.13 -8.84 -2.46
CA GLU A 120 7.38 -7.57 -3.15
C GLU A 120 6.48 -6.44 -2.63
N VAL A 121 6.88 -5.20 -2.90
CA VAL A 121 6.07 -4.00 -2.67
C VAL A 121 5.44 -3.58 -3.99
N CYS A 122 4.13 -3.33 -3.98
CA CYS A 122 3.41 -2.71 -5.09
C CYS A 122 3.08 -1.27 -4.71
N SER A 123 3.58 -0.31 -5.48
CA SER A 123 3.38 1.12 -5.24
C SER A 123 3.59 1.91 -6.53
N ALA A 124 2.87 3.02 -6.65
CA ALA A 124 3.11 3.99 -7.72
C ALA A 124 4.22 4.99 -7.37
N ASP A 125 4.76 4.92 -6.16
CA ASP A 125 5.80 5.84 -5.69
C ASP A 125 7.19 5.38 -6.12
N THR A 126 7.85 6.18 -6.97
CA THR A 126 9.19 5.89 -7.47
C THR A 126 10.26 5.93 -6.38
N ASP A 127 9.99 6.48 -5.20
CA ASP A 127 10.92 6.50 -4.07
C ASP A 127 11.33 5.09 -3.63
N PHE A 128 10.50 4.07 -3.90
CA PHE A 128 10.84 2.68 -3.60
C PHE A 128 12.03 2.14 -4.42
N ALA A 129 12.35 2.76 -5.54
CA ALA A 129 13.49 2.35 -6.37
C ALA A 129 14.83 2.42 -5.63
N ARG A 130 14.93 3.23 -4.57
CA ARG A 130 16.15 3.34 -3.75
C ARG A 130 16.49 2.08 -2.96
N PHE A 131 15.47 1.28 -2.61
CA PHE A 131 15.66 0.11 -1.76
C PHE A 131 16.06 -1.10 -2.59
N THR A 132 17.35 -1.37 -2.69
CA THR A 132 17.85 -2.52 -3.47
C THR A 132 17.53 -3.88 -2.84
N GLU A 133 17.14 -3.89 -1.56
CA GLU A 133 16.81 -5.10 -0.81
C GLU A 133 15.43 -5.68 -1.16
N ILE A 134 14.55 -4.87 -1.79
CA ILE A 134 13.19 -5.29 -2.11
C ILE A 134 13.00 -5.43 -3.62
N ARG A 135 11.97 -6.17 -3.99
CA ARG A 135 11.40 -6.11 -5.33
C ARG A 135 10.26 -5.11 -5.29
N TRP A 136 10.29 -4.15 -6.17
CA TRP A 136 9.27 -3.12 -6.29
C TRP A 136 8.60 -3.21 -7.66
N HIS A 137 7.28 -3.15 -7.66
CA HIS A 137 6.47 -3.15 -8.88
C HIS A 137 5.48 -1.99 -8.86
N ASN A 138 5.44 -1.23 -9.95
CA ASN A 138 4.42 -0.20 -10.15
C ASN A 138 3.42 -0.70 -11.20
N PRO A 139 2.22 -1.15 -10.79
CA PRO A 139 1.23 -1.67 -11.73
C PRO A 139 0.60 -0.60 -12.64
N LEU A 140 0.84 0.67 -12.34
CA LEU A 140 0.32 1.80 -13.11
C LEU A 140 1.33 2.31 -14.14
N ALA A 141 2.56 1.82 -14.13
CA ALA A 141 3.56 2.19 -15.11
C ALA A 141 3.15 1.72 -16.50
N GLU A 142 3.35 2.58 -17.50
CA GLU A 142 3.17 2.19 -18.89
C GLU A 142 4.33 1.29 -19.34
N ASP A 143 3.99 0.29 -20.09
CA ASP A 143 4.98 -0.61 -20.67
C ASP A 143 5.77 0.06 -21.81
#